data_153cd833e84b5d04354523af6ae10b7d
#
_entry.id   153cd833e84b5d04354523af6ae10b7d
#
_cell.length_a   1.000
_cell.length_b   1.000
_cell.length_c   1.000
_cell.angle_alpha   90.00
_cell.angle_beta   90.00
_cell.angle_gamma   90.00
#
_symmetry.space_group_name_H-M   'P 1'
#
loop_
_entity.id
_entity.type
_entity.pdbx_description
1 polymer ?
#
loop_
_entity_poly.entity_id
_entity_poly.type
_entity_poly.pdbx_seq_one_letter_code
_entity_poly.pdbx_strand_id
1 'polypeptide(L)'
;MNYTLEDIKKQSPYPVGDLNTAYAKYFVGDSYLYPINNQEVNISNVTFEPGCRNNWHIHHGAGQILLCTAGRGYYQEWGKPAQELNVGDTVYIAPEIKHWHGAAPESYFVHIAESVPNKNASNEWLEAVDEEEYLKLK
;
A
#
# COMPACT_ATOMS: atom_id res chain seq x y z
N MET A 1 12.86 9.85 8.02
CA MET A 1 13.80 8.75 8.27
C MET A 1 13.57 7.64 7.26
N ASN A 2 14.62 7.00 6.79
CA ASN A 2 14.53 5.93 5.81
C ASN A 2 14.83 4.59 6.46
N TYR A 3 13.99 3.60 6.19
CA TYR A 3 14.05 2.29 6.83
C TYR A 3 14.54 1.23 5.85
N THR A 4 15.46 0.39 6.30
CA THR A 4 16.02 -0.73 5.57
C THR A 4 15.16 -1.98 5.74
N LEU A 5 15.48 -3.04 4.97
CA LEU A 5 14.81 -4.33 5.14
C LEU A 5 14.99 -4.87 6.57
N GLU A 6 16.19 -4.74 7.14
CA GLU A 6 16.44 -5.18 8.51
C GLU A 6 15.61 -4.40 9.53
N ASP A 7 15.45 -3.09 9.31
CA ASP A 7 14.63 -2.27 10.19
C ASP A 7 13.18 -2.74 10.21
N ILE A 8 12.59 -2.97 9.03
CA ILE A 8 11.18 -3.38 8.96
C ILE A 8 10.96 -4.78 9.51
N LYS A 9 11.94 -5.67 9.38
CA LYS A 9 11.86 -7.02 9.96
C LYS A 9 11.80 -6.97 11.50
N LYS A 10 12.42 -5.96 12.09
CA LYS A 10 12.36 -5.76 13.54
C LYS A 10 11.07 -5.10 13.99
N GLN A 11 10.50 -4.24 13.14
CA GLN A 11 9.29 -3.49 13.47
C GLN A 11 8.02 -4.32 13.24
N SER A 12 7.97 -5.11 12.18
CA SER A 12 6.78 -5.86 11.81
C SER A 12 6.77 -7.26 12.45
N PRO A 13 5.65 -7.67 13.05
CA PRO A 13 5.54 -9.03 13.61
C PRO A 13 5.24 -10.09 12.54
N TYR A 14 4.93 -9.69 11.30
CA TYR A 14 4.55 -10.62 10.25
C TYR A 14 5.67 -10.82 9.23
N PRO A 15 5.75 -12.02 8.63
CA PRO A 15 6.70 -12.27 7.55
C PRO A 15 6.48 -11.33 6.36
N VAL A 16 7.55 -11.10 5.58
CA VAL A 16 7.46 -10.33 4.34
C VAL A 16 6.58 -11.04 3.32
N GLY A 17 6.71 -12.36 3.22
CA GLY A 17 5.91 -13.15 2.28
C GLY A 17 6.51 -13.23 0.90
N ASP A 18 5.66 -13.57 -0.08
CA ASP A 18 6.09 -13.84 -1.45
C ASP A 18 6.01 -12.59 -2.34
N LEU A 19 6.88 -12.54 -3.34
CA LEU A 19 6.86 -11.47 -4.34
C LEU A 19 5.48 -11.39 -5.00
N ASN A 20 4.94 -10.18 -5.06
CA ASN A 20 3.63 -9.93 -5.69
C ASN A 20 3.77 -9.94 -7.21
N THR A 21 3.59 -11.10 -7.82
CA THR A 21 3.65 -11.25 -9.27
C THR A 21 2.29 -11.07 -9.93
N ALA A 22 1.22 -11.40 -9.24
CA ALA A 22 -0.13 -11.38 -9.81
C ALA A 22 -0.58 -9.99 -10.26
N TYR A 23 -0.19 -8.96 -9.52
CA TYR A 23 -0.57 -7.57 -9.80
C TYR A 23 0.61 -6.69 -10.21
N ALA A 24 1.76 -7.29 -10.53
CA ALA A 24 3.00 -6.55 -10.80
C ALA A 24 2.85 -5.50 -11.90
N LYS A 25 2.02 -5.73 -12.90
CA LYS A 25 1.79 -4.79 -14.01
C LYS A 25 1.13 -3.47 -13.57
N TYR A 26 0.54 -3.45 -12.38
CA TYR A 26 -0.12 -2.25 -11.83
C TYR A 26 0.76 -1.53 -10.81
N PHE A 27 2.03 -1.91 -10.71
CA PHE A 27 2.98 -1.37 -9.75
C PHE A 27 4.25 -0.90 -10.44
N VAL A 28 4.90 0.09 -9.87
CA VAL A 28 6.30 0.40 -10.14
C VAL A 28 7.09 -0.11 -8.94
N GLY A 29 8.14 -0.90 -9.18
CA GLY A 29 8.94 -1.50 -8.10
C GLY A 29 8.36 -2.81 -7.58
N ASP A 30 9.02 -3.37 -6.60
CA ASP A 30 8.69 -4.69 -6.05
C ASP A 30 7.92 -4.59 -4.73
N SER A 31 6.91 -5.43 -4.60
CA SER A 31 6.15 -5.58 -3.37
C SER A 31 5.97 -7.05 -3.02
N TYR A 32 5.65 -7.31 -1.77
CA TYR A 32 5.52 -8.67 -1.22
C TYR A 32 4.22 -8.76 -0.43
N LEU A 33 3.61 -9.93 -0.48
CA LEU A 33 2.35 -10.20 0.21
C LEU A 33 2.48 -11.40 1.12
N TYR A 34 2.00 -11.24 2.35
CA TYR A 34 1.82 -12.34 3.28
C TYR A 34 0.36 -12.33 3.73
N PRO A 35 -0.47 -13.30 3.27
CA PRO A 35 -1.86 -13.37 3.71
C PRO A 35 -1.94 -13.72 5.20
N ILE A 36 -2.58 -12.85 5.98
CA ILE A 36 -2.78 -13.07 7.41
C ILE A 36 -4.09 -13.83 7.63
N ASN A 37 -5.15 -13.42 6.94
CA ASN A 37 -6.46 -14.05 7.01
C ASN A 37 -7.20 -13.89 5.69
N ASN A 38 -7.88 -14.95 5.27
CA ASN A 38 -8.72 -14.91 4.06
C ASN A 38 -10.12 -15.49 4.30
N GLN A 39 -10.49 -15.70 5.56
CA GLN A 39 -11.83 -16.18 5.92
C GLN A 39 -12.72 -14.98 6.23
N GLU A 40 -13.73 -14.78 5.38
CA GLU A 40 -14.67 -13.65 5.40
C GLU A 40 -14.01 -12.31 5.10
N VAL A 41 -12.92 -11.99 5.81
CA VAL A 41 -12.20 -10.72 5.65
C VAL A 41 -10.79 -11.03 5.14
N ASN A 42 -10.41 -10.39 4.05
CA ASN A 42 -9.04 -10.47 3.55
C ASN A 42 -8.16 -9.49 4.30
N ILE A 43 -7.14 -10.01 4.97
CA ILE A 43 -6.16 -9.22 5.69
C ILE A 43 -4.78 -9.70 5.24
N SER A 44 -3.96 -8.80 4.72
CA SER A 44 -2.61 -9.12 4.26
C SER A 44 -1.59 -8.17 4.85
N ASN A 45 -0.41 -8.70 5.13
CA ASN A 45 0.78 -7.91 5.41
C ASN A 45 1.43 -7.61 4.06
N VAL A 46 1.60 -6.33 3.74
CA VAL A 46 2.10 -5.88 2.45
C VAL A 46 3.40 -5.11 2.67
N THR A 47 4.47 -5.55 2.02
CA THR A 47 5.78 -4.91 2.11
C THR A 47 6.14 -4.32 0.75
N PHE A 48 6.47 -3.04 0.74
CA PHE A 48 6.93 -2.31 -0.45
C PHE A 48 8.41 -1.97 -0.30
N GLU A 49 9.21 -2.29 -1.31
CA GLU A 49 10.60 -1.83 -1.37
C GLU A 49 10.64 -0.31 -1.59
N PRO A 50 11.76 0.34 -1.27
CA PRO A 50 11.90 1.77 -1.54
C PRO A 50 11.55 2.09 -2.98
N GLY A 51 10.72 3.11 -3.17
CA GLY A 51 10.28 3.53 -4.50
C GLY A 51 9.07 2.78 -5.05
N CYS A 52 8.64 1.70 -4.43
CA CYS A 52 7.49 0.93 -4.92
C CYS A 52 6.18 1.66 -4.62
N ARG A 53 5.32 1.75 -5.64
CA ARG A 53 3.97 2.31 -5.50
C ARG A 53 3.05 1.64 -6.49
N ASN A 54 1.76 1.58 -6.15
CA ASN A 54 0.76 1.10 -7.10
C ASN A 54 0.26 2.23 -7.98
N ASN A 55 -0.42 1.85 -9.06
CA ASN A 55 -1.07 2.81 -9.94
C ASN A 55 -2.26 3.46 -9.22
N TRP A 56 -2.69 4.62 -9.73
CA TRP A 56 -4.00 5.15 -9.37
C TRP A 56 -5.05 4.07 -9.59
N HIS A 57 -5.96 3.93 -8.63
CA HIS A 57 -7.02 2.93 -8.72
C HIS A 57 -8.22 3.31 -7.86
N ILE A 58 -9.32 2.60 -8.10
CA ILE A 58 -10.58 2.81 -7.39
C ILE A 58 -11.08 1.47 -6.90
N HIS A 59 -11.50 1.43 -5.63
CA HIS A 59 -12.23 0.27 -5.09
C HIS A 59 -13.72 0.56 -5.22
N HIS A 60 -14.41 -0.23 -6.02
CA HIS A 60 -15.86 -0.11 -6.19
C HIS A 60 -16.59 -1.00 -5.20
N GLY A 61 -17.59 -0.45 -4.53
CA GLY A 61 -18.51 -1.20 -3.68
C GLY A 61 -18.06 -1.45 -2.25
N ALA A 62 -16.77 -1.33 -1.95
CA ALA A 62 -16.25 -1.52 -0.60
C ALA A 62 -14.96 -0.73 -0.40
N GLY A 63 -14.72 -0.31 0.83
CA GLY A 63 -13.51 0.41 1.20
C GLY A 63 -12.38 -0.52 1.60
N GLN A 64 -11.26 0.08 1.96
CA GLN A 64 -10.06 -0.61 2.43
C GLN A 64 -9.44 0.17 3.58
N ILE A 65 -8.86 -0.54 4.53
CA ILE A 65 -8.16 0.06 5.66
C ILE A 65 -6.68 -0.30 5.55
N LEU A 66 -5.82 0.70 5.72
CA LEU A 66 -4.37 0.50 5.76
C LEU A 66 -3.85 0.86 7.14
N LEU A 67 -3.06 -0.04 7.72
CA LEU A 67 -2.41 0.16 9.03
C LEU A 67 -0.90 0.12 8.82
N CYS A 68 -0.21 1.25 8.98
CA CYS A 68 1.25 1.26 8.85
C CYS A 68 1.89 0.64 10.08
N THR A 69 2.61 -0.47 9.88
CA THR A 69 3.23 -1.23 10.96
C THR A 69 4.75 -1.13 10.99
N ALA A 70 5.37 -0.75 9.87
CA ALA A 70 6.82 -0.61 9.79
C ALA A 70 7.20 0.31 8.64
N GLY A 71 8.37 0.91 8.74
CA GLY A 71 8.89 1.77 7.69
C GLY A 71 8.10 3.07 7.51
N ARG A 72 8.06 3.56 6.27
CA ARG A 72 7.43 4.84 5.95
C ARG A 72 6.94 4.85 4.51
N GLY A 73 5.74 5.37 4.30
CA GLY A 73 5.15 5.45 2.97
C GLY A 73 4.23 6.63 2.79
N TYR A 74 3.44 6.59 1.72
CA TYR A 74 2.52 7.66 1.35
C TYR A 74 1.20 7.10 0.86
N TYR A 75 0.16 7.91 1.05
CA TYR A 75 -1.17 7.71 0.51
C TYR A 75 -1.63 9.03 -0.11
N GLN A 76 -2.27 8.98 -1.28
CA GLN A 76 -2.78 10.19 -1.92
C GLN A 76 -4.11 9.92 -2.59
N GLU A 77 -5.08 10.78 -2.33
CA GLU A 77 -6.33 10.86 -3.07
C GLU A 77 -6.18 11.85 -4.23
N TRP A 78 -6.82 11.54 -5.34
CA TRP A 78 -6.77 12.40 -6.52
C TRP A 78 -7.20 13.83 -6.17
N GLY A 79 -6.39 14.79 -6.58
CA GLY A 79 -6.67 16.22 -6.34
C GLY A 79 -6.25 16.73 -4.96
N LYS A 80 -5.63 15.89 -4.13
CA LYS A 80 -5.17 16.27 -2.79
C LYS A 80 -3.67 16.03 -2.65
N PRO A 81 -3.02 16.69 -1.68
CA PRO A 81 -1.61 16.39 -1.38
C PRO A 81 -1.41 14.97 -0.89
N ALA A 82 -0.23 14.41 -1.16
CA ALA A 82 0.15 13.11 -0.61
C ALA A 82 0.31 13.21 0.91
N GLN A 83 -0.19 12.19 1.60
CA GLN A 83 -0.13 12.09 3.06
C GLN A 83 0.94 11.10 3.45
N GLU A 84 1.89 11.51 4.27
CA GLU A 84 2.92 10.59 4.79
C GLU A 84 2.31 9.63 5.79
N LEU A 85 2.74 8.37 5.73
CA LEU A 85 2.32 7.31 6.64
C LEU A 85 3.52 6.82 7.43
N ASN A 86 3.44 6.98 8.75
CA ASN A 86 4.44 6.48 9.68
C ASN A 86 3.84 5.36 10.54
N VAL A 87 4.70 4.63 11.25
CA VAL A 87 4.25 3.53 12.13
C VAL A 87 3.16 4.01 13.07
N GLY A 88 2.04 3.30 13.07
CA GLY A 88 0.87 3.64 13.88
C GLY A 88 -0.20 4.44 13.13
N ASP A 89 0.12 4.95 11.93
CA ASP A 89 -0.87 5.68 11.14
C ASP A 89 -1.85 4.74 10.48
N THR A 90 -3.09 5.18 10.40
CA THR A 90 -4.19 4.43 9.80
C THR A 90 -4.88 5.27 8.74
N VAL A 91 -5.20 4.63 7.61
CA VAL A 91 -5.98 5.26 6.53
C VAL A 91 -7.23 4.44 6.27
N TYR A 92 -8.38 5.09 6.26
CA TYR A 92 -9.59 4.49 5.71
C TYR A 92 -9.79 5.03 4.31
N ILE A 93 -9.80 4.13 3.33
CA ILE A 93 -10.03 4.46 1.92
C ILE A 93 -11.49 4.15 1.62
N ALA A 94 -12.30 5.19 1.43
CA ALA A 94 -13.72 5.00 1.11
C ALA A 94 -13.90 4.38 -0.28
N PRO A 95 -15.02 3.67 -0.53
CA PRO A 95 -15.33 3.20 -1.87
C PRO A 95 -15.39 4.38 -2.86
N GLU A 96 -15.08 4.13 -4.12
CA GLU A 96 -15.19 5.08 -5.23
C GLU A 96 -14.18 6.22 -5.20
N ILE A 97 -13.16 6.15 -4.34
CA ILE A 97 -12.10 7.17 -4.27
C ILE A 97 -10.92 6.77 -5.14
N LYS A 98 -10.55 7.62 -6.09
CA LYS A 98 -9.33 7.43 -6.89
C LYS A 98 -8.11 7.76 -6.01
N HIS A 99 -7.22 6.79 -5.83
CA HIS A 99 -6.09 6.93 -4.91
C HIS A 99 -4.93 6.03 -5.34
N TRP A 100 -3.79 6.23 -4.69
CA TRP A 100 -2.65 5.31 -4.72
C TRP A 100 -2.00 5.31 -3.34
N HIS A 101 -1.20 4.28 -3.07
CA HIS A 101 -0.29 4.25 -1.93
C HIS A 101 1.01 3.57 -2.31
N GLY A 102 2.04 3.81 -1.52
CA GLY A 102 3.35 3.25 -1.80
C GLY A 102 4.38 3.59 -0.76
N ALA A 103 5.59 3.06 -0.95
CA ALA A 103 6.73 3.37 -0.11
C ALA A 103 7.23 4.79 -0.38
N ALA A 104 7.93 5.37 0.59
CA ALA A 104 8.71 6.58 0.32
C ALA A 104 9.82 6.24 -0.68
N PRO A 105 10.34 7.23 -1.43
CA PRO A 105 11.33 6.95 -2.48
C PRO A 105 12.55 6.18 -2.01
N GLU A 106 12.98 6.37 -0.77
CA GLU A 106 14.21 5.75 -0.25
C GLU A 106 13.98 4.92 1.01
N SER A 107 12.73 4.52 1.31
CA SER A 107 12.41 3.76 2.51
C SER A 107 11.52 2.58 2.20
N TYR A 108 11.76 1.44 2.87
CA TYR A 108 10.79 0.35 2.93
C TYR A 108 9.52 0.84 3.62
N PHE A 109 8.41 0.22 3.28
CA PHE A 109 7.11 0.51 3.87
C PHE A 109 6.33 -0.79 4.05
N VAL A 110 5.83 -1.02 5.25
CA VAL A 110 5.01 -2.20 5.56
C VAL A 110 3.68 -1.72 6.13
N HIS A 111 2.62 -2.29 5.60
CA HIS A 111 1.28 -1.99 6.11
C HIS A 111 0.42 -3.24 6.08
N ILE A 112 -0.58 -3.27 6.94
CA ILE A 112 -1.63 -4.26 6.91
C ILE A 112 -2.76 -3.67 6.06
N ALA A 113 -3.17 -4.41 5.03
CA ALA A 113 -4.29 -4.04 4.18
C ALA A 113 -5.48 -4.92 4.54
N GLU A 114 -6.58 -4.30 4.94
CA GLU A 114 -7.82 -4.99 5.29
C GLU A 114 -8.92 -4.52 4.35
N SER A 115 -9.50 -5.46 3.60
CA SER A 115 -10.58 -5.17 2.67
C SER A 115 -11.92 -5.34 3.36
N VAL A 116 -12.80 -4.34 3.24
CA VAL A 116 -14.16 -4.45 3.76
C VAL A 116 -14.90 -5.49 2.93
N PRO A 117 -15.51 -6.50 3.55
CA PRO A 117 -16.17 -7.57 2.80
C PRO A 117 -17.39 -7.05 2.03
N ASN A 118 -17.42 -7.33 0.73
CA ASN A 118 -18.58 -7.11 -0.12
C ASN A 118 -18.41 -7.96 -1.38
N LYS A 119 -19.33 -8.89 -1.60
CA LYS A 119 -19.27 -9.80 -2.75
C LYS A 119 -19.38 -9.12 -4.10
N ASN A 120 -19.87 -7.88 -4.13
CA ASN A 120 -20.00 -7.08 -5.35
C ASN A 120 -18.84 -6.10 -5.52
N ALA A 121 -17.82 -6.17 -4.67
CA ALA A 121 -16.66 -5.29 -4.75
C ALA A 121 -15.80 -5.64 -5.96
N SER A 122 -15.19 -4.62 -6.55
CA SER A 122 -14.23 -4.77 -7.65
C SER A 122 -13.19 -3.67 -7.59
N ASN A 123 -12.06 -3.89 -8.26
CA ASN A 123 -10.99 -2.90 -8.38
C ASN A 123 -10.89 -2.42 -9.81
N GLU A 124 -10.70 -1.12 -9.97
CA GLU A 124 -10.44 -0.53 -11.28
C GLU A 124 -9.03 0.08 -11.27
N TRP A 125 -8.14 -0.47 -12.11
CA TRP A 125 -6.77 0.00 -12.23
C TRP A 125 -6.68 1.08 -13.29
N LEU A 126 -5.99 2.17 -12.97
CA LEU A 126 -5.88 3.35 -13.81
C LEU A 126 -4.41 3.63 -14.12
N GLU A 127 -4.07 4.89 -14.41
CA GLU A 127 -2.71 5.27 -14.82
C GLU A 127 -1.68 5.15 -13.70
N ALA A 128 -0.42 5.04 -14.08
CA ALA A 128 0.68 5.09 -13.12
C ALA A 128 0.79 6.48 -12.49
N VAL A 129 1.31 6.54 -11.28
CA VAL A 129 1.61 7.81 -10.60
C VAL A 129 2.72 8.51 -11.39
N ASP A 130 2.56 9.81 -11.63
CA ASP A 130 3.59 10.60 -12.31
C ASP A 130 4.90 10.51 -11.54
N GLU A 131 5.95 10.02 -12.21
CA GLU A 131 7.24 9.79 -11.57
C GLU A 131 7.87 11.07 -11.04
N GLU A 132 7.78 12.18 -11.78
CA GLU A 132 8.33 13.45 -11.32
C GLU A 132 7.68 13.91 -10.03
N GLU A 133 6.34 13.82 -9.95
CA GLU A 133 5.62 14.18 -8.75
C GLU A 133 5.92 13.25 -7.59
N TYR A 134 6.01 11.94 -7.86
CA TYR A 134 6.36 10.96 -6.84
C TYR A 134 7.75 11.22 -6.26
N LEU A 135 8.74 11.49 -7.11
CA LEU A 135 10.12 11.70 -6.66
C LEU A 135 10.34 12.99 -5.88
N LYS A 136 9.37 13.91 -5.89
CA LYS A 136 9.39 15.09 -4.99
C LYS A 136 9.07 14.72 -3.55
N LEU A 137 8.47 13.57 -3.31
CA LEU A 137 8.20 13.07 -1.97
C LEU A 137 9.51 12.62 -1.32
N LYS A 138 9.60 12.73 -0.02
CA LYS A 138 10.81 12.40 0.73
C LYS A 138 10.52 11.32 1.75
#